data_e17880c9255bd62fa64164d2c95cfe4f
#
_entry.id   e17880c9255bd62fa64164d2c95cfe4f
#
_cell.length_a   1.000
_cell.length_b   1.000
_cell.length_c   1.000
_cell.angle_alpha   90.00
_cell.angle_beta   90.00
_cell.angle_gamma   90.00
#
_symmetry.space_group_name_H-M   'P 1'
#
loop_
_entity.id
_entity.type
_entity.pdbx_description
1 polymer ?
#
loop_
_entity_poly.entity_id
_entity_poly.type
_entity_poly.pdbx_seq_one_letter_code
_entity_poly.pdbx_strand_id
1 'polypeptide(L)'
;KYMEMWKAAGIKVAPVVSGAALARRLEQAGADLLIAEGCESGGHIGELTTMALVPQVVDAVQLPGVAAGGIADSRQLLAAFALGAVGAQLGTCLLVSEECPIHANYKEAVLKARDNSTTVTGRIAGAPVRILKNAMTRDYLKLEKSGAELLELEKFTLGGLRRAVFDGDVQRGSLMAGQVAGLLKEIKPLRQIFEELMAGLPAVAQGLTDKKII
;
A
#
# COMPACT_ATOMS: atom_id res chain seq x y z
N LYS A 1 3.46 -14.19 18.35
CA LYS A 1 3.74 -15.64 18.49
C LYS A 1 5.19 -15.97 18.09
N TYR A 2 5.75 -15.33 17.06
CA TYR A 2 7.09 -15.66 16.55
C TYR A 2 8.17 -14.62 16.90
N MET A 3 7.80 -13.51 17.55
CA MET A 3 8.70 -12.38 17.82
C MET A 3 9.95 -12.82 18.58
N GLU A 4 9.78 -13.50 19.71
CA GLU A 4 10.90 -13.97 20.53
C GLU A 4 11.85 -14.87 19.74
N MET A 5 11.31 -15.77 18.94
CA MET A 5 12.10 -16.68 18.09
C MET A 5 12.93 -15.90 17.06
N TRP A 6 12.33 -14.92 16.39
CA TRP A 6 13.03 -14.10 15.40
C TRP A 6 14.09 -13.21 16.05
N LYS A 7 13.78 -12.63 17.20
CA LYS A 7 14.75 -11.81 17.95
C LYS A 7 15.93 -12.65 18.47
N ALA A 8 15.69 -13.86 18.98
CA ALA A 8 16.75 -14.78 19.40
C ALA A 8 17.66 -15.20 18.23
N ALA A 9 17.13 -15.25 17.01
CA ALA A 9 17.88 -15.51 15.79
C ALA A 9 18.58 -14.25 15.20
N GLY A 10 18.52 -13.09 15.88
CA GLY A 10 19.11 -11.83 15.42
C GLY A 10 18.37 -11.17 14.25
N ILE A 11 17.16 -11.64 13.93
CA ILE A 11 16.36 -11.09 12.82
C ILE A 11 15.76 -9.75 13.23
N LYS A 12 15.89 -8.74 12.35
CA LYS A 12 15.20 -7.47 12.50
C LYS A 12 13.74 -7.60 12.08
N VAL A 13 12.83 -7.08 12.91
CA VAL A 13 11.38 -7.23 12.71
C VAL A 13 10.74 -5.87 12.49
N ALA A 14 10.12 -5.70 11.31
CA ALA A 14 9.46 -4.49 10.86
C ALA A 14 7.98 -4.77 10.55
N PRO A 15 7.11 -4.84 11.55
CA PRO A 15 5.70 -5.16 11.34
C PRO A 15 4.93 -3.97 10.73
N VAL A 16 3.93 -4.30 9.90
CA VAL A 16 2.95 -3.35 9.39
C VAL A 16 1.87 -3.10 10.43
N VAL A 17 1.51 -1.83 10.64
CA VAL A 17 0.49 -1.40 11.59
C VAL A 17 -0.52 -0.47 10.91
N SER A 18 -1.78 -0.61 11.32
CA SER A 18 -2.89 0.23 10.87
C SER A 18 -3.47 1.13 11.98
N GLY A 19 -2.76 1.24 13.12
CA GLY A 19 -3.19 2.10 14.24
C GLY A 19 -2.17 2.15 15.38
N ALA A 20 -2.23 3.24 16.17
CA ALA A 20 -1.31 3.51 17.26
C ALA A 20 -1.37 2.46 18.40
N ALA A 21 -2.53 1.88 18.67
CA ALA A 21 -2.67 0.85 19.69
C ALA A 21 -1.87 -0.43 19.33
N LEU A 22 -1.93 -0.84 18.05
CA LEU A 22 -1.14 -1.96 17.55
C LEU A 22 0.35 -1.62 17.55
N ALA A 23 0.70 -0.38 17.20
CA ALA A 23 2.08 0.11 17.21
C ALA A 23 2.73 -0.05 18.60
N ARG A 24 2.08 0.47 19.67
CA ARG A 24 2.57 0.33 21.05
C ARG A 24 2.74 -1.13 21.46
N ARG A 25 1.79 -1.99 21.10
CA ARG A 25 1.84 -3.41 21.42
C ARG A 25 3.03 -4.11 20.75
N LEU A 26 3.32 -3.75 19.51
CA LEU A 26 4.43 -4.37 18.75
C LEU A 26 5.79 -3.82 19.19
N GLU A 27 5.88 -2.55 19.59
CA GLU A 27 7.07 -2.01 20.26
C GLU A 27 7.37 -2.79 21.54
N GLN A 28 6.39 -2.97 22.43
CA GLN A 28 6.53 -3.75 23.65
C GLN A 28 6.91 -5.22 23.37
N ALA A 29 6.48 -5.77 22.24
CA ALA A 29 6.83 -7.12 21.82
C ALA A 29 8.23 -7.23 21.21
N GLY A 30 8.98 -6.11 21.05
CA GLY A 30 10.38 -6.11 20.60
C GLY A 30 10.57 -5.89 19.08
N ALA A 31 9.63 -5.25 18.38
CA ALA A 31 9.85 -4.78 17.02
C ALA A 31 11.06 -3.84 16.94
N ASP A 32 11.72 -3.77 15.80
CA ASP A 32 12.88 -2.88 15.57
C ASP A 32 12.49 -1.56 14.88
N LEU A 33 11.43 -1.57 14.09
CA LEU A 33 10.79 -0.42 13.46
C LEU A 33 9.33 -0.75 13.16
N LEU A 34 8.53 0.24 12.78
CA LEU A 34 7.11 0.04 12.44
C LEU A 34 6.81 0.61 11.05
N ILE A 35 5.96 -0.08 10.30
CA ILE A 35 5.48 0.38 9.01
C ILE A 35 4.01 0.80 9.18
N ALA A 36 3.75 2.11 9.21
CA ALA A 36 2.41 2.68 9.31
C ALA A 36 1.77 2.71 7.92
N GLU A 37 0.86 1.76 7.65
CA GLU A 37 0.23 1.61 6.34
C GLU A 37 -1.18 2.17 6.33
N GLY A 38 -1.37 3.24 5.57
CA GLY A 38 -2.67 3.87 5.37
C GLY A 38 -3.55 3.13 4.36
N CYS A 39 -4.85 3.41 4.40
CA CYS A 39 -5.86 2.75 3.58
C CYS A 39 -5.77 3.06 2.07
N GLU A 40 -4.86 3.93 1.63
CA GLU A 40 -4.56 4.21 0.23
C GLU A 40 -3.73 3.09 -0.41
N SER A 41 -3.15 2.18 0.38
CA SER A 41 -2.37 1.05 -0.11
C SER A 41 -3.19 0.05 -0.93
N GLY A 42 -2.54 -0.79 -1.71
CA GLY A 42 -3.15 -1.94 -2.38
C GLY A 42 -3.08 -3.20 -1.51
N GLY A 43 -4.01 -4.13 -1.73
CA GLY A 43 -4.11 -5.33 -0.89
C GLY A 43 -4.91 -5.10 0.38
N HIS A 44 -4.59 -5.82 1.45
CA HIS A 44 -5.28 -5.66 2.74
C HIS A 44 -5.00 -4.27 3.33
N ILE A 45 -6.04 -3.61 3.81
CA ILE A 45 -5.94 -2.23 4.32
C ILE A 45 -6.60 -2.08 5.69
N GLY A 46 -6.11 -1.10 6.46
CA GLY A 46 -6.84 -0.56 7.61
C GLY A 46 -7.87 0.51 7.19
N GLU A 47 -8.35 1.26 8.15
CA GLU A 47 -9.35 2.32 7.92
C GLU A 47 -8.75 3.73 7.83
N LEU A 48 -7.63 3.97 8.54
CA LEU A 48 -7.00 5.30 8.58
C LEU A 48 -6.23 5.59 7.30
N THR A 49 -6.33 6.84 6.82
CA THR A 49 -5.48 7.34 5.74
C THR A 49 -4.04 7.54 6.22
N THR A 50 -3.08 7.51 5.31
CA THR A 50 -1.65 7.71 5.61
C THR A 50 -1.42 9.04 6.34
N MET A 51 -2.09 10.12 5.91
CA MET A 51 -1.99 11.44 6.52
C MET A 51 -2.45 11.46 8.00
N ALA A 52 -3.46 10.68 8.35
CA ALA A 52 -3.95 10.61 9.73
C ALA A 52 -3.20 9.57 10.57
N LEU A 53 -2.75 8.47 9.96
CA LEU A 53 -2.15 7.35 10.64
C LEU A 53 -0.69 7.62 11.05
N VAL A 54 0.12 8.13 10.12
CA VAL A 54 1.56 8.26 10.32
C VAL A 54 1.89 9.09 11.56
N PRO A 55 1.38 10.33 11.75
CA PRO A 55 1.70 11.11 12.96
C PRO A 55 1.22 10.42 14.23
N GLN A 56 0.03 9.78 14.21
CA GLN A 56 -0.47 9.08 15.39
C GLN A 56 0.43 7.88 15.79
N VAL A 57 1.02 7.20 14.83
CA VAL A 57 1.95 6.09 15.09
C VAL A 57 3.28 6.64 15.60
N VAL A 58 3.85 7.63 14.91
CA VAL A 58 5.14 8.24 15.28
C VAL A 58 5.10 8.84 16.69
N ASP A 59 4.02 9.55 17.04
CA ASP A 59 3.86 10.14 18.36
C ASP A 59 3.60 9.09 19.48
N ALA A 60 3.14 7.91 19.11
CA ALA A 60 2.74 6.86 20.05
C ALA A 60 3.86 5.94 20.52
N VAL A 61 5.01 5.90 19.82
CA VAL A 61 6.12 4.97 20.05
C VAL A 61 7.47 5.68 19.94
N GLN A 62 8.53 5.03 20.44
CA GLN A 62 9.92 5.51 20.30
C GLN A 62 10.63 4.88 19.10
N LEU A 63 10.06 3.85 18.51
CA LEU A 63 10.64 3.17 17.34
C LEU A 63 10.56 4.03 16.08
N PRO A 64 11.51 3.88 15.14
CA PRO A 64 11.42 4.52 13.84
C PRO A 64 10.14 4.11 13.11
N GLY A 65 9.37 5.10 12.62
CA GLY A 65 8.15 4.89 11.85
C GLY A 65 8.41 5.06 10.35
N VAL A 66 8.04 4.07 9.55
CA VAL A 66 8.07 4.10 8.08
C VAL A 66 6.66 4.28 7.56
N ALA A 67 6.42 5.24 6.67
CA ALA A 67 5.11 5.45 6.06
C ALA A 67 4.88 4.49 4.88
N ALA A 68 3.66 3.97 4.75
CA ALA A 68 3.24 3.15 3.62
C ALA A 68 1.82 3.51 3.17
N GLY A 69 1.51 3.27 1.90
CA GLY A 69 0.23 3.64 1.30
C GLY A 69 0.21 5.08 0.78
N GLY A 70 -0.25 5.26 -0.45
CA GLY A 70 -0.39 6.58 -1.04
C GLY A 70 0.90 7.27 -1.49
N ILE A 71 2.03 6.57 -1.57
CA ILE A 71 3.35 7.15 -1.90
C ILE A 71 3.84 6.59 -3.25
N ALA A 72 4.06 7.47 -4.23
CA ALA A 72 4.55 7.11 -5.56
C ALA A 72 5.48 8.16 -6.18
N ASP A 73 5.54 9.39 -5.64
CA ASP A 73 6.44 10.45 -6.11
C ASP A 73 7.05 11.26 -4.95
N SER A 74 7.95 12.18 -5.28
CA SER A 74 8.68 13.01 -4.31
C SER A 74 7.77 13.87 -3.42
N ARG A 75 6.58 14.28 -3.91
CA ARG A 75 5.63 15.11 -3.13
C ARG A 75 5.08 14.32 -1.95
N GLN A 76 4.67 13.10 -2.21
CA GLN A 76 4.14 12.21 -1.17
C GLN A 76 5.25 11.71 -0.24
N LEU A 77 6.45 11.48 -0.77
CA LEU A 77 7.61 11.11 0.05
C LEU A 77 8.00 12.25 1.00
N LEU A 78 8.06 13.50 0.52
CA LEU A 78 8.33 14.65 1.39
C LEU A 78 7.23 14.84 2.44
N ALA A 79 5.97 14.65 2.04
CA ALA A 79 4.85 14.71 2.99
C ALA A 79 4.97 13.63 4.09
N ALA A 80 5.39 12.40 3.75
CA ALA A 80 5.63 11.35 4.72
C ALA A 80 6.72 11.74 5.74
N PHE A 81 7.81 12.36 5.28
CA PHE A 81 8.83 12.90 6.18
C PHE A 81 8.31 14.04 7.06
N ALA A 82 7.51 14.95 6.50
CA ALA A 82 6.87 16.03 7.26
C ALA A 82 5.90 15.51 8.34
N LEU A 83 5.30 14.34 8.12
CA LEU A 83 4.45 13.65 9.11
C LEU A 83 5.26 12.88 10.17
N GLY A 84 6.61 12.93 10.13
CA GLY A 84 7.51 12.32 11.10
C GLY A 84 8.02 10.92 10.73
N ALA A 85 7.71 10.40 9.56
CA ALA A 85 8.27 9.13 9.10
C ALA A 85 9.78 9.27 8.80
N VAL A 86 10.56 8.20 9.06
CA VAL A 86 11.99 8.14 8.74
C VAL A 86 12.26 7.53 7.36
N GLY A 87 11.23 7.04 6.68
CA GLY A 87 11.31 6.41 5.37
C GLY A 87 9.92 6.07 4.83
N ALA A 88 9.89 5.46 3.65
CA ALA A 88 8.66 4.99 3.03
C ALA A 88 8.78 3.55 2.51
N GLN A 89 7.69 2.78 2.67
CA GLN A 89 7.52 1.50 1.98
C GLN A 89 6.65 1.73 0.74
N LEU A 90 7.14 1.32 -0.40
CA LEU A 90 6.50 1.48 -1.69
C LEU A 90 5.98 0.13 -2.20
N GLY A 91 4.82 0.14 -2.86
CA GLY A 91 4.24 -1.05 -3.46
C GLY A 91 3.77 -0.79 -4.89
N THR A 92 2.70 -0.04 -5.05
CA THR A 92 1.99 0.10 -6.33
C THR A 92 2.86 0.67 -7.46
N CYS A 93 3.74 1.64 -7.18
CA CYS A 93 4.65 2.18 -8.19
C CYS A 93 5.68 1.15 -8.68
N LEU A 94 6.02 0.16 -7.85
CA LEU A 94 6.95 -0.91 -8.21
C LEU A 94 6.30 -2.00 -9.07
N LEU A 95 4.97 -2.08 -9.11
CA LEU A 95 4.25 -2.99 -10.03
C LEU A 95 4.53 -2.68 -11.49
N VAL A 96 4.79 -1.41 -11.82
CA VAL A 96 5.11 -0.96 -13.19
C VAL A 96 6.62 -0.78 -13.39
N SER A 97 7.45 -1.45 -12.60
CA SER A 97 8.88 -1.52 -12.89
C SER A 97 9.18 -2.59 -13.95
N GLU A 98 10.28 -2.40 -14.67
CA GLU A 98 10.77 -3.38 -15.67
C GLU A 98 11.02 -4.73 -15.00
N GLU A 99 11.64 -4.71 -13.82
CA GLU A 99 12.06 -5.90 -13.06
C GLU A 99 10.92 -6.63 -12.37
N CYS A 100 9.74 -6.01 -12.22
CA CYS A 100 8.61 -6.69 -11.61
C CYS A 100 8.10 -7.83 -12.50
N PRO A 101 8.09 -9.10 -12.04
CA PRO A 101 7.81 -10.25 -12.90
C PRO A 101 6.32 -10.51 -13.13
N ILE A 102 5.43 -9.59 -12.75
CA ILE A 102 3.99 -9.75 -12.99
C ILE A 102 3.67 -9.67 -14.48
N HIS A 103 2.56 -10.29 -14.89
CA HIS A 103 2.11 -10.32 -16.27
C HIS A 103 1.93 -8.90 -16.86
N ALA A 104 2.30 -8.72 -18.11
CA ALA A 104 2.22 -7.42 -18.81
C ALA A 104 0.83 -6.79 -18.77
N ASN A 105 -0.24 -7.59 -18.89
CA ASN A 105 -1.63 -7.12 -18.79
C ASN A 105 -1.91 -6.45 -17.42
N TYR A 106 -1.30 -6.92 -16.34
CA TYR A 106 -1.46 -6.31 -15.02
C TYR A 106 -0.78 -4.94 -14.99
N LYS A 107 0.48 -4.83 -15.47
CA LYS A 107 1.18 -3.54 -15.59
C LYS A 107 0.35 -2.55 -16.41
N GLU A 108 -0.16 -3.00 -17.56
CA GLU A 108 -1.00 -2.18 -18.43
C GLU A 108 -2.30 -1.72 -17.75
N ALA A 109 -2.95 -2.57 -16.96
CA ALA A 109 -4.13 -2.21 -16.18
C ALA A 109 -3.81 -1.13 -15.13
N VAL A 110 -2.63 -1.19 -14.50
CA VAL A 110 -2.16 -0.15 -13.58
C VAL A 110 -1.90 1.16 -14.32
N LEU A 111 -1.22 1.14 -15.47
CA LEU A 111 -0.92 2.34 -16.27
C LEU A 111 -2.19 3.03 -16.83
N LYS A 112 -3.25 2.27 -17.08
CA LYS A 112 -4.56 2.78 -17.51
C LYS A 112 -5.43 3.31 -16.34
N ALA A 113 -4.97 3.12 -15.11
CA ALA A 113 -5.73 3.57 -13.95
C ALA A 113 -5.88 5.09 -13.90
N ARG A 114 -7.02 5.52 -13.38
CA ARG A 114 -7.39 6.91 -13.09
C ARG A 114 -7.55 7.06 -11.57
N ASP A 115 -7.84 8.27 -11.13
CA ASP A 115 -8.10 8.63 -9.73
C ASP A 115 -9.12 7.74 -9.02
N ASN A 116 -10.15 7.30 -9.72
CA ASN A 116 -11.26 6.49 -9.20
C ASN A 116 -11.20 5.01 -9.61
N SER A 117 -10.06 4.51 -10.11
CA SER A 117 -9.95 3.14 -10.66
C SER A 117 -9.84 2.05 -9.60
N THR A 118 -9.64 2.38 -8.32
CA THR A 118 -9.62 1.39 -7.24
C THR A 118 -10.96 1.28 -6.53
N THR A 119 -11.19 0.12 -5.91
CA THR A 119 -12.31 -0.13 -4.99
C THR A 119 -11.85 -0.99 -3.84
N VAL A 120 -12.62 -1.05 -2.76
CA VAL A 120 -12.36 -1.93 -1.61
C VAL A 120 -13.45 -2.99 -1.58
N THR A 121 -13.05 -4.25 -1.58
CA THR A 121 -13.88 -5.43 -1.34
C THR A 121 -13.66 -5.95 0.06
N GLY A 122 -14.52 -6.80 0.58
CA GLY A 122 -14.33 -7.47 1.88
C GLY A 122 -14.60 -6.60 3.11
N ARG A 123 -15.19 -5.42 2.98
CA ARG A 123 -15.51 -4.57 4.15
C ARG A 123 -16.54 -5.21 5.05
N ILE A 124 -17.61 -5.78 4.50
CA ILE A 124 -18.67 -6.45 5.25
C ILE A 124 -18.13 -7.75 5.86
N ALA A 125 -17.28 -8.45 5.12
CA ALA A 125 -16.60 -9.66 5.56
C ALA A 125 -15.49 -9.41 6.63
N GLY A 126 -15.15 -8.17 6.93
CA GLY A 126 -14.12 -7.82 7.92
C GLY A 126 -12.67 -7.99 7.45
N ALA A 127 -12.45 -8.21 6.15
CA ALA A 127 -11.13 -8.34 5.53
C ALA A 127 -11.03 -7.40 4.30
N PRO A 128 -10.98 -6.08 4.50
CA PRO A 128 -10.99 -5.11 3.40
C PRO A 128 -9.72 -5.20 2.55
N VAL A 129 -9.91 -5.30 1.22
CA VAL A 129 -8.83 -5.38 0.24
C VAL A 129 -9.04 -4.33 -0.85
N ARG A 130 -8.04 -3.48 -1.08
CA ARG A 130 -8.05 -2.51 -2.19
C ARG A 130 -7.47 -3.12 -3.45
N ILE A 131 -8.24 -3.02 -4.52
CA ILE A 131 -7.91 -3.58 -5.84
C ILE A 131 -8.39 -2.65 -6.97
N LEU A 132 -7.86 -2.83 -8.18
CA LEU A 132 -8.40 -2.18 -9.37
C LEU A 132 -9.81 -2.72 -9.67
N LYS A 133 -10.69 -1.84 -10.12
CA LYS A 133 -12.06 -2.19 -10.55
C LYS A 133 -12.03 -3.04 -11.82
N ASN A 134 -12.71 -4.18 -11.80
CA ASN A 134 -12.89 -5.06 -12.95
C ASN A 134 -14.22 -5.85 -12.86
N ALA A 135 -14.42 -6.84 -13.70
CA ALA A 135 -15.63 -7.69 -13.65
C ALA A 135 -15.73 -8.44 -12.32
N MET A 136 -14.63 -9.02 -11.85
CA MET A 136 -14.58 -9.76 -10.57
C MET A 136 -15.00 -8.86 -9.39
N THR A 137 -14.50 -7.62 -9.29
CA THR A 137 -14.85 -6.72 -8.18
C THR A 137 -16.32 -6.35 -8.15
N ARG A 138 -16.93 -6.15 -9.34
CA ARG A 138 -18.36 -5.86 -9.42
C ARG A 138 -19.20 -7.02 -8.95
N ASP A 139 -18.86 -8.22 -9.39
CA ASP A 139 -19.60 -9.44 -9.02
C ASP A 139 -19.41 -9.74 -7.52
N TYR A 140 -18.18 -9.61 -6.99
CA TYR A 140 -17.90 -9.75 -5.57
C TYR A 140 -18.73 -8.78 -4.71
N LEU A 141 -18.74 -7.48 -5.05
CA LEU A 141 -19.48 -6.48 -4.29
C LEU A 141 -21.00 -6.70 -4.33
N LYS A 142 -21.53 -7.28 -5.42
CA LYS A 142 -22.94 -7.70 -5.48
C LYS A 142 -23.19 -8.87 -4.53
N LEU A 143 -22.32 -9.87 -4.55
CA LEU A 143 -22.40 -11.05 -3.70
C LEU A 143 -22.30 -10.66 -2.22
N GLU A 144 -21.33 -9.81 -1.87
CA GLU A 144 -21.15 -9.30 -0.49
C GLU A 144 -22.39 -8.53 0.00
N LYS A 145 -22.98 -7.68 -0.86
CA LYS A 145 -24.20 -6.92 -0.53
C LYS A 145 -25.46 -7.78 -0.42
N SER A 146 -25.51 -8.93 -1.07
CA SER A 146 -26.63 -9.87 -0.96
C SER A 146 -26.61 -10.69 0.34
N GLY A 147 -25.60 -10.49 1.20
CA GLY A 147 -25.48 -11.21 2.46
C GLY A 147 -24.86 -12.60 2.33
N ALA A 148 -24.06 -12.83 1.27
CA ALA A 148 -23.35 -14.10 1.09
C ALA A 148 -22.45 -14.41 2.30
N GLU A 149 -22.35 -15.69 2.64
CA GLU A 149 -21.50 -16.13 3.74
C GLU A 149 -20.01 -15.94 3.42
N LEU A 150 -19.20 -15.76 4.48
CA LEU A 150 -17.76 -15.54 4.37
C LEU A 150 -17.08 -16.62 3.52
N LEU A 151 -17.44 -17.89 3.72
CA LEU A 151 -16.87 -19.00 2.95
C LEU A 151 -17.17 -18.91 1.45
N GLU A 152 -18.33 -18.40 1.07
CA GLU A 152 -18.71 -18.19 -0.32
C GLU A 152 -17.86 -17.04 -0.95
N LEU A 153 -17.68 -15.95 -0.22
CA LEU A 153 -16.85 -14.82 -0.63
C LEU A 153 -15.37 -15.23 -0.77
N GLU A 154 -14.85 -16.03 0.15
CA GLU A 154 -13.48 -16.57 0.08
C GLU A 154 -13.30 -17.48 -1.15
N LYS A 155 -14.22 -18.40 -1.39
CA LYS A 155 -14.20 -19.27 -2.57
C LYS A 155 -14.25 -18.48 -3.88
N PHE A 156 -15.01 -17.39 -3.91
CA PHE A 156 -15.12 -16.53 -5.08
C PHE A 156 -13.79 -15.88 -5.47
N THR A 157 -12.97 -15.48 -4.49
CA THR A 157 -11.67 -14.83 -4.71
C THR A 157 -10.48 -15.77 -4.73
N LEU A 158 -10.69 -17.05 -4.40
CA LEU A 158 -9.61 -18.05 -4.32
C LEU A 158 -8.80 -18.13 -5.62
N GLY A 159 -7.48 -17.98 -5.51
CA GLY A 159 -6.56 -17.96 -6.65
C GLY A 159 -6.63 -16.69 -7.51
N GLY A 160 -7.45 -15.70 -7.14
CA GLY A 160 -7.63 -14.47 -7.92
C GLY A 160 -6.34 -13.68 -8.14
N LEU A 161 -5.51 -13.55 -7.09
CA LEU A 161 -4.21 -12.87 -7.23
C LEU A 161 -3.28 -13.63 -8.18
N ARG A 162 -3.22 -14.97 -8.07
CA ARG A 162 -2.42 -15.79 -8.98
C ARG A 162 -2.85 -15.62 -10.43
N ARG A 163 -4.17 -15.64 -10.72
CA ARG A 163 -4.70 -15.39 -12.07
C ARG A 163 -4.26 -14.03 -12.61
N ALA A 164 -4.30 -12.99 -11.79
CA ALA A 164 -3.85 -11.66 -12.21
C ALA A 164 -2.35 -11.63 -12.50
N VAL A 165 -1.53 -12.16 -11.58
CA VAL A 165 -0.06 -12.06 -11.61
C VAL A 165 0.56 -12.92 -12.70
N PHE A 166 0.13 -14.17 -12.85
CA PHE A 166 0.76 -15.15 -13.75
C PHE A 166 0.01 -15.33 -15.06
N ASP A 167 -1.33 -15.38 -14.99
CA ASP A 167 -2.14 -15.68 -16.17
C ASP A 167 -2.55 -14.38 -16.92
N GLY A 168 -2.35 -13.22 -16.30
CA GLY A 168 -2.69 -11.92 -16.87
C GLY A 168 -4.19 -11.70 -17.06
N ASP A 169 -5.02 -12.43 -16.30
CA ASP A 169 -6.47 -12.26 -16.32
C ASP A 169 -6.88 -11.01 -15.53
N VAL A 170 -6.95 -9.90 -16.24
CA VAL A 170 -7.35 -8.60 -15.67
C VAL A 170 -8.86 -8.46 -15.44
N GLN A 171 -9.67 -9.42 -15.91
CA GLN A 171 -11.13 -9.38 -15.75
C GLN A 171 -11.58 -10.15 -14.51
N ARG A 172 -11.00 -11.32 -14.25
CA ARG A 172 -11.37 -12.24 -13.17
C ARG A 172 -10.30 -12.34 -12.08
N GLY A 173 -9.12 -11.79 -12.30
CA GLY A 173 -8.04 -11.73 -11.33
C GLY A 173 -8.23 -10.61 -10.29
N SER A 174 -7.58 -10.76 -9.13
CA SER A 174 -7.50 -9.75 -8.08
C SER A 174 -6.27 -8.87 -8.32
N LEU A 175 -6.47 -7.68 -8.90
CA LEU A 175 -5.39 -6.75 -9.21
C LEU A 175 -5.18 -5.81 -8.02
N MET A 176 -4.40 -6.23 -7.02
CA MET A 176 -4.10 -5.42 -5.85
C MET A 176 -3.25 -4.20 -6.23
N ALA A 177 -3.80 -3.00 -6.07
CA ALA A 177 -3.12 -1.74 -6.33
C ALA A 177 -3.72 -0.62 -5.49
N GLY A 178 -2.87 0.26 -4.99
CA GLY A 178 -3.27 1.42 -4.20
C GLY A 178 -3.79 2.57 -5.06
N GLN A 179 -4.29 3.60 -4.41
CA GLN A 179 -4.90 4.77 -5.06
C GLN A 179 -3.90 5.54 -5.94
N VAL A 180 -2.60 5.48 -5.63
CA VAL A 180 -1.54 6.10 -6.45
C VAL A 180 -1.40 5.49 -7.85
N ALA A 181 -2.08 4.38 -8.16
CA ALA A 181 -2.10 3.81 -9.51
C ALA A 181 -2.47 4.88 -10.57
N GLY A 182 -3.38 5.82 -10.24
CA GLY A 182 -3.76 6.91 -11.13
C GLY A 182 -2.64 7.88 -11.51
N LEU A 183 -1.53 7.90 -10.78
CA LEU A 183 -0.36 8.75 -11.04
C LEU A 183 0.67 8.08 -11.98
N LEU A 184 0.62 6.77 -12.11
CA LEU A 184 1.62 5.98 -12.85
C LEU A 184 1.30 5.98 -14.34
N LYS A 185 2.28 6.33 -15.20
CA LYS A 185 2.03 6.53 -16.64
C LYS A 185 2.98 5.74 -17.55
N GLU A 186 4.04 5.17 -17.00
CA GLU A 186 5.08 4.48 -17.78
C GLU A 186 5.74 3.36 -16.98
N ILE A 187 6.31 2.39 -17.67
CA ILE A 187 7.17 1.37 -17.09
C ILE A 187 8.59 1.93 -17.04
N LYS A 188 9.26 1.78 -15.90
CA LYS A 188 10.64 2.27 -15.67
C LYS A 188 11.47 1.21 -14.96
N PRO A 189 12.80 1.23 -15.12
CA PRO A 189 13.68 0.48 -14.24
C PRO A 189 13.49 0.90 -12.78
N LEU A 190 13.58 -0.05 -11.83
CA LEU A 190 13.52 0.24 -10.40
C LEU A 190 14.46 1.35 -9.99
N ARG A 191 15.69 1.31 -10.52
CA ARG A 191 16.70 2.32 -10.25
C ARG A 191 16.20 3.73 -10.57
N GLN A 192 15.58 3.92 -11.73
CA GLN A 192 15.06 5.21 -12.15
C GLN A 192 13.91 5.67 -11.25
N ILE A 193 13.01 4.76 -10.85
CA ILE A 193 11.92 5.08 -9.92
C ILE A 193 12.47 5.66 -8.61
N PHE A 194 13.49 5.01 -8.02
CA PHE A 194 14.10 5.50 -6.78
C PHE A 194 14.90 6.78 -6.97
N GLU A 195 15.65 6.91 -8.08
CA GLU A 195 16.40 8.13 -8.40
C GLU A 195 15.45 9.33 -8.54
N GLU A 196 14.34 9.20 -9.26
CA GLU A 196 13.34 10.25 -9.43
C GLU A 196 12.66 10.63 -8.11
N LEU A 197 12.32 9.64 -7.28
CA LEU A 197 11.75 9.87 -5.95
C LEU A 197 12.66 10.73 -5.08
N MET A 198 13.94 10.43 -5.04
CA MET A 198 14.90 11.14 -4.19
C MET A 198 15.31 12.49 -4.80
N ALA A 199 15.59 12.53 -6.10
CA ALA A 199 16.04 13.73 -6.79
C ALA A 199 14.98 14.84 -6.82
N GLY A 200 13.70 14.49 -6.78
CA GLY A 200 12.60 15.45 -6.77
C GLY A 200 12.38 16.15 -5.43
N LEU A 201 12.88 15.61 -4.31
CA LEU A 201 12.66 16.16 -2.96
C LEU A 201 13.08 17.62 -2.81
N PRO A 202 14.30 18.04 -3.25
CA PRO A 202 14.70 19.44 -3.12
C PRO A 202 13.78 20.42 -3.88
N ALA A 203 13.36 20.05 -5.07
CA ALA A 203 12.47 20.89 -5.89
C ALA A 203 11.08 21.04 -5.25
N VAL A 204 10.55 19.99 -4.65
CA VAL A 204 9.26 20.05 -3.92
C VAL A 204 9.42 20.95 -2.67
N ALA A 205 10.48 20.80 -1.89
CA ALA A 205 10.75 21.62 -0.72
C ALA A 205 10.94 23.11 -1.09
N GLN A 206 11.72 23.40 -2.14
CA GLN A 206 11.90 24.77 -2.65
C GLN A 206 10.58 25.40 -3.08
N GLY A 207 9.71 24.62 -3.75
CA GLY A 207 8.40 25.10 -4.16
C GLY A 207 7.48 25.50 -2.99
N LEU A 208 7.66 24.94 -1.80
CA LEU A 208 6.94 25.38 -0.58
C LEU A 208 7.49 26.70 -0.06
N THR A 209 8.82 26.88 -0.06
CA THR A 209 9.48 28.13 0.32
C THR A 209 9.09 29.27 -0.63
N ASP A 210 9.13 29.04 -1.94
CA ASP A 210 8.77 30.05 -2.95
C ASP A 210 7.31 30.53 -2.81
N LYS A 211 6.42 29.65 -2.37
CA LYS A 211 5.03 29.96 -2.05
C LYS A 211 4.85 30.62 -0.67
N LYS A 212 5.94 30.85 0.07
CA LYS A 212 5.94 31.38 1.46
C LYS A 212 5.03 30.57 2.40
N ILE A 213 5.03 29.25 2.23
CA ILE A 213 4.28 28.34 3.10
C ILE A 213 5.13 27.94 4.30
N ILE A 214 6.45 27.84 4.08
CA ILE A 214 7.48 27.56 5.12
C ILE A 214 8.64 28.53 4.95
#